data_3c802305dd3aaad0ff45c9220607c205
#
_entry.id   3c802305dd3aaad0ff45c9220607c205
#
_cell.length_a   1.000
_cell.length_b   1.000
_cell.length_c   1.000
_cell.angle_alpha   90.00
_cell.angle_beta   90.00
_cell.angle_gamma   90.00
#
_symmetry.space_group_name_H-M   'P 1'
#
loop_
_entity.id
_entity.type
_entity.pdbx_description
1 polymer ?
#
loop_
_entity_poly.entity_id
_entity_poly.type
_entity_poly.pdbx_seq_one_letter_code
_entity_poly.pdbx_strand_id
1 'polypeptide(L)'
;MNIYFAPLEGITGFVLRNAYESCFPGTIDRYFAPFIAASCRKKLAARDLRDVLPENNTGICLIPQLLANKGEDFISTAQMLQQFGYRELNLNFGCPSATVVTKKRGAGLLAEPELLKVFLTECYDWAEGKGIRLSIKTRIGMAEEAEWEKLLSLYEAFPVSELIIHPRLREDYYQGRIREE
;
A
#
# COMPACT_ATOMS: atom_id res chain seq x y z
N MET A 1 -14.69 14.34 8.14
CA MET A 1 -13.25 14.05 7.99
C MET A 1 -13.13 12.54 8.07
N ASN A 2 -12.48 11.88 7.12
CA ASN A 2 -12.26 10.44 7.19
C ASN A 2 -10.99 10.15 7.98
N ILE A 3 -11.03 9.13 8.84
CA ILE A 3 -9.89 8.70 9.67
C ILE A 3 -9.49 7.30 9.24
N TYR A 4 -8.20 7.12 8.90
CA TYR A 4 -7.67 5.85 8.43
C TYR A 4 -6.65 5.26 9.41
N PHE A 5 -6.76 3.97 9.65
CA PHE A 5 -5.79 3.23 10.45
C PHE A 5 -4.63 2.80 9.55
N ALA A 6 -3.51 3.52 9.65
CA ALA A 6 -2.34 3.31 8.79
C ALA A 6 -1.65 1.97 9.07
N PRO A 7 -1.11 1.30 8.03
CA PRO A 7 -0.42 0.02 8.19
C PRO A 7 0.97 0.21 8.82
N LEU A 8 1.30 -0.64 9.79
CA LEU A 8 2.66 -0.74 10.35
C LEU A 8 3.02 -2.20 10.52
N GLU A 9 4.04 -2.66 9.78
CA GLU A 9 4.48 -4.06 9.79
C GLU A 9 4.85 -4.52 11.20
N GLY A 10 4.38 -5.72 11.56
CA GLY A 10 4.63 -6.32 12.88
C GLY A 10 3.75 -5.77 14.02
N ILE A 11 2.98 -4.70 13.79
CA ILE A 11 2.16 -4.05 14.83
C ILE A 11 0.68 -4.09 14.48
N THR A 12 0.27 -3.53 13.34
CA THR A 12 -1.15 -3.34 13.00
C THR A 12 -1.79 -4.56 12.34
N GLY A 13 -1.44 -5.78 12.81
CA GLY A 13 -2.07 -7.02 12.39
C GLY A 13 -3.54 -7.10 12.82
N PHE A 14 -4.26 -8.13 12.35
CA PHE A 14 -5.70 -8.26 12.58
C PHE A 14 -6.10 -8.23 14.07
N VAL A 15 -5.25 -8.75 14.96
CA VAL A 15 -5.51 -8.75 16.40
C VAL A 15 -5.61 -7.32 16.94
N LEU A 16 -4.66 -6.44 16.57
CA LEU A 16 -4.68 -5.04 17.02
C LEU A 16 -5.86 -4.29 16.40
N ARG A 17 -6.13 -4.48 15.10
CA ARG A 17 -7.26 -3.82 14.43
C ARG A 17 -8.59 -4.16 15.10
N ASN A 18 -8.82 -5.45 15.37
CA ASN A 18 -10.04 -5.90 16.04
C ASN A 18 -10.14 -5.41 17.48
N ALA A 19 -9.03 -5.42 18.22
CA ALA A 19 -8.99 -4.87 19.57
C ALA A 19 -9.31 -3.37 19.58
N TYR A 20 -8.73 -2.61 18.63
CA TYR A 20 -9.00 -1.18 18.49
C TYR A 20 -10.48 -0.92 18.18
N GLU A 21 -11.03 -1.61 17.17
CA GLU A 21 -12.44 -1.46 16.79
C GLU A 21 -13.37 -1.84 17.95
N SER A 22 -13.02 -2.87 18.74
CA SER A 22 -13.80 -3.27 19.91
C SER A 22 -13.79 -2.21 21.01
N CYS A 23 -12.67 -1.50 21.19
CA CYS A 23 -12.55 -0.44 22.20
C CYS A 23 -13.12 0.90 21.74
N PHE A 24 -13.02 1.19 20.44
CA PHE A 24 -13.39 2.47 19.83
C PHE A 24 -14.21 2.25 18.54
N PRO A 25 -15.41 1.66 18.65
CA PRO A 25 -16.19 1.24 17.50
C PRO A 25 -16.58 2.43 16.61
N GLY A 26 -16.42 2.27 15.30
CA GLY A 26 -16.83 3.26 14.30
C GLY A 26 -16.01 4.55 14.26
N THR A 27 -14.85 4.59 14.92
CA THR A 27 -13.97 5.77 14.89
C THR A 27 -13.03 5.77 13.70
N ILE A 28 -12.85 4.62 13.04
CA ILE A 28 -11.98 4.44 11.88
C ILE A 28 -12.82 4.09 10.66
N ASP A 29 -12.71 4.89 9.60
CA ASP A 29 -13.45 4.66 8.35
C ASP A 29 -12.83 3.53 7.53
N ARG A 30 -11.49 3.40 7.53
CA ARG A 30 -10.75 2.39 6.78
C ARG A 30 -9.52 1.90 7.52
N TYR A 31 -9.32 0.59 7.50
CA TYR A 31 -8.14 -0.07 8.03
C TYR A 31 -7.26 -0.56 6.89
N PHE A 32 -5.97 -0.28 6.95
CA PHE A 32 -5.00 -0.82 6.00
C PHE A 32 -4.21 -1.96 6.65
N ALA A 33 -4.19 -3.12 6.00
CA ALA A 33 -3.37 -4.24 6.47
C ALA A 33 -1.88 -3.92 6.32
N PRO A 34 -0.99 -4.44 7.19
CA PRO A 34 0.43 -4.46 6.91
C PRO A 34 0.69 -5.03 5.52
N PHE A 35 1.71 -4.51 4.83
CA PHE A 35 1.93 -4.90 3.45
C PHE A 35 2.23 -6.40 3.30
N ILE A 36 1.65 -6.98 2.27
CA ILE A 36 2.00 -8.31 1.76
C ILE A 36 3.10 -8.12 0.71
N ALA A 37 4.24 -8.79 0.91
CA ALA A 37 5.27 -8.84 -0.13
C ALA A 37 4.78 -9.71 -1.29
N ALA A 38 4.35 -9.05 -2.36
CA ALA A 38 3.78 -9.72 -3.52
C ALA A 38 4.79 -10.62 -4.22
N SER A 39 4.32 -11.74 -4.73
CA SER A 39 5.12 -12.75 -5.43
C SER A 39 4.23 -13.64 -6.30
N CYS A 40 4.83 -14.27 -7.31
CA CYS A 40 4.16 -15.26 -8.17
C CYS A 40 3.83 -16.59 -7.45
N ARG A 41 3.95 -16.66 -6.14
CA ARG A 41 3.59 -17.87 -5.37
C ARG A 41 2.07 -18.05 -5.35
N LYS A 42 1.63 -19.31 -5.45
CA LYS A 42 0.19 -19.63 -5.44
C LYS A 42 -0.47 -19.55 -4.05
N LYS A 43 0.27 -19.18 -3.01
CA LYS A 43 -0.24 -19.08 -1.63
C LYS A 43 0.43 -17.90 -0.91
N LEU A 44 -0.35 -17.19 -0.13
CA LEU A 44 0.15 -16.20 0.83
C LEU A 44 0.92 -16.90 1.96
N ALA A 45 1.89 -16.20 2.55
CA ALA A 45 2.49 -16.66 3.80
C ALA A 45 1.41 -16.75 4.90
N ALA A 46 1.55 -17.70 5.83
CA ALA A 46 0.53 -17.96 6.85
C ALA A 46 0.20 -16.72 7.70
N ARG A 47 1.19 -15.84 7.97
CA ARG A 47 0.99 -14.57 8.65
C ARG A 47 0.11 -13.63 7.81
N ASP A 48 0.49 -13.42 6.56
CA ASP A 48 -0.19 -12.47 5.66
C ASP A 48 -1.62 -12.95 5.36
N LEU A 49 -1.79 -14.27 5.19
CA LEU A 49 -3.12 -14.86 5.02
C LEU A 49 -4.02 -14.56 6.22
N ARG A 50 -3.57 -14.81 7.46
CA ARG A 50 -4.35 -14.53 8.67
C ARG A 50 -4.72 -13.06 8.79
N ASP A 51 -3.84 -12.15 8.34
CA ASP A 51 -4.08 -10.71 8.42
C ASP A 51 -5.17 -10.23 7.45
N VAL A 52 -5.44 -10.98 6.37
CA VAL A 52 -6.39 -10.57 5.34
C VAL A 52 -7.58 -11.53 5.17
N LEU A 53 -7.67 -12.62 5.92
CA LEU A 53 -8.86 -13.46 5.89
C LEU A 53 -10.10 -12.67 6.31
N PRO A 54 -11.21 -12.69 5.55
CA PRO A 54 -12.43 -11.96 5.88
C PRO A 54 -12.97 -12.27 7.27
N GLU A 55 -12.91 -13.54 7.69
CA GLU A 55 -13.36 -13.98 9.02
C GLU A 55 -12.57 -13.35 10.16
N ASN A 56 -11.32 -12.94 9.94
CA ASN A 56 -10.48 -12.25 10.91
C ASN A 56 -10.68 -10.73 10.90
N ASN A 57 -11.50 -10.20 10.01
CA ASN A 57 -11.67 -8.76 9.79
C ASN A 57 -13.16 -8.37 9.69
N THR A 58 -14.02 -9.07 10.43
CA THR A 58 -15.46 -8.82 10.42
C THR A 58 -15.77 -7.47 11.07
N GLY A 59 -16.68 -6.71 10.44
CA GLY A 59 -17.13 -5.42 10.97
C GLY A 59 -16.22 -4.23 10.68
N ILE A 60 -15.08 -4.43 10.01
CA ILE A 60 -14.16 -3.35 9.59
C ILE A 60 -14.03 -3.27 8.07
N CYS A 61 -13.80 -2.07 7.55
CA CYS A 61 -13.45 -1.86 6.16
C CYS A 61 -11.93 -2.04 5.98
N LEU A 62 -11.48 -3.27 5.70
CA LEU A 62 -10.07 -3.57 5.50
C LEU A 62 -9.67 -3.42 4.04
N ILE A 63 -8.54 -2.74 3.81
CA ILE A 63 -7.87 -2.61 2.52
C ILE A 63 -6.51 -3.31 2.61
N PRO A 64 -6.29 -4.42 1.89
CA PRO A 64 -4.99 -5.06 1.81
C PRO A 64 -3.98 -4.16 1.11
N GLN A 65 -2.76 -4.07 1.68
CA GLN A 65 -1.67 -3.33 1.07
C GLN A 65 -0.65 -4.30 0.45
N LEU A 66 -0.17 -3.98 -0.76
CA LEU A 66 0.79 -4.79 -1.50
C LEU A 66 2.12 -4.05 -1.67
N LEU A 67 3.21 -4.79 -1.46
CA LEU A 67 4.58 -4.35 -1.68
C LEU A 67 5.15 -5.10 -2.89
N ALA A 68 5.26 -4.43 -4.02
CA ALA A 68 5.73 -5.00 -5.28
C ALA A 68 6.52 -3.98 -6.09
N ASN A 69 7.20 -4.44 -7.14
CA ASN A 69 7.82 -3.66 -8.19
C ASN A 69 7.79 -4.39 -9.55
N LYS A 70 7.03 -5.48 -9.63
CA LYS A 70 6.78 -6.25 -10.85
C LYS A 70 5.29 -6.52 -10.96
N GLY A 71 4.70 -6.29 -12.13
CA GLY A 71 3.27 -6.49 -12.36
C GLY A 71 2.86 -7.95 -12.18
N GLU A 72 3.68 -8.91 -12.63
CA GLU A 72 3.40 -10.34 -12.45
C GLU A 72 3.24 -10.74 -10.97
N ASP A 73 4.12 -10.25 -10.08
CA ASP A 73 4.04 -10.49 -8.64
C ASP A 73 2.77 -9.85 -8.05
N PHE A 74 2.49 -8.60 -8.44
CA PHE A 74 1.28 -7.88 -8.03
C PHE A 74 0.02 -8.63 -8.47
N ILE A 75 -0.08 -8.95 -9.77
CA ILE A 75 -1.27 -9.59 -10.37
C ILE A 75 -1.55 -10.93 -9.68
N SER A 76 -0.53 -11.78 -9.50
CA SER A 76 -0.68 -13.07 -8.85
C SER A 76 -1.25 -12.92 -7.43
N THR A 77 -0.73 -11.98 -6.65
CA THR A 77 -1.19 -11.74 -5.27
C THR A 77 -2.56 -11.07 -5.24
N ALA A 78 -2.82 -10.10 -6.12
CA ALA A 78 -4.10 -9.41 -6.24
C ALA A 78 -5.25 -10.34 -6.61
N GLN A 79 -5.01 -11.33 -7.48
CA GLN A 79 -6.00 -12.36 -7.83
C GLN A 79 -6.42 -13.19 -6.61
N MET A 80 -5.48 -13.54 -5.73
CA MET A 80 -5.81 -14.25 -4.48
C MET A 80 -6.67 -13.39 -3.56
N LEU A 81 -6.33 -12.11 -3.41
CA LEU A 81 -7.11 -11.17 -2.59
C LEU A 81 -8.50 -10.91 -3.18
N GLN A 82 -8.62 -10.85 -4.50
CA GLN A 82 -9.92 -10.74 -5.18
C GLN A 82 -10.84 -11.92 -4.85
N GLN A 83 -10.29 -13.14 -4.73
CA GLN A 83 -11.06 -14.34 -4.34
C GLN A 83 -11.62 -14.23 -2.90
N PHE A 84 -10.95 -13.48 -2.01
CA PHE A 84 -11.47 -13.17 -0.68
C PHE A 84 -12.53 -12.06 -0.66
N GLY A 85 -12.88 -11.50 -1.84
CA GLY A 85 -13.91 -10.48 -1.97
C GLY A 85 -13.39 -9.03 -1.93
N TYR A 86 -12.09 -8.82 -1.77
CA TYR A 86 -11.53 -7.46 -1.81
C TYR A 86 -11.73 -6.81 -3.17
N ARG A 87 -12.17 -5.53 -3.15
CA ARG A 87 -12.42 -4.70 -4.33
C ARG A 87 -11.58 -3.43 -4.34
N GLU A 88 -10.76 -3.25 -3.33
CA GLU A 88 -9.75 -2.20 -3.27
C GLU A 88 -8.44 -2.78 -2.75
N LEU A 89 -7.33 -2.41 -3.38
CA LEU A 89 -5.98 -2.79 -2.99
C LEU A 89 -5.13 -1.53 -2.92
N ASN A 90 -4.23 -1.48 -1.96
CA ASN A 90 -3.34 -0.34 -1.77
C ASN A 90 -1.91 -0.69 -2.18
N LEU A 91 -1.25 0.17 -2.94
CA LEU A 91 0.14 0.04 -3.35
C LEU A 91 1.07 0.77 -2.36
N ASN A 92 2.11 0.08 -1.89
CA ASN A 92 3.07 0.66 -0.96
C ASN A 92 4.29 1.22 -1.69
N PHE A 93 4.42 2.55 -1.70
CA PHE A 93 5.61 3.29 -2.16
C PHE A 93 6.21 4.13 -1.03
N GLY A 94 5.93 3.78 0.22
CA GLY A 94 6.37 4.56 1.38
C GLY A 94 7.28 3.85 2.37
N CYS A 95 7.40 2.51 2.32
CA CYS A 95 8.24 1.77 3.28
C CYS A 95 9.73 2.14 3.10
N PRO A 96 10.38 2.74 4.14
CA PRO A 96 11.76 3.22 4.04
C PRO A 96 12.80 2.16 4.43
N SER A 97 12.38 0.95 4.83
CA SER A 97 13.27 -0.11 5.30
C SER A 97 14.36 -0.42 4.27
N ALA A 98 15.61 -0.50 4.72
CA ALA A 98 16.75 -0.79 3.84
C ALA A 98 16.58 -2.10 3.06
N THR A 99 16.04 -3.14 3.69
CA THR A 99 15.79 -4.44 3.04
C THR A 99 14.71 -4.38 1.95
N VAL A 100 13.82 -3.40 2.00
CA VAL A 100 12.78 -3.14 1.00
C VAL A 100 13.35 -2.28 -0.12
N VAL A 101 14.02 -1.19 0.24
CA VAL A 101 14.58 -0.20 -0.69
C VAL A 101 15.66 -0.82 -1.59
N THR A 102 16.56 -1.65 -1.07
CA THR A 102 17.60 -2.34 -1.85
C THR A 102 17.02 -3.27 -2.93
N LYS A 103 15.77 -3.71 -2.76
CA LYS A 103 15.03 -4.50 -3.75
C LYS A 103 14.19 -3.63 -4.69
N LYS A 104 14.39 -2.31 -4.71
CA LYS A 104 13.59 -1.34 -5.47
C LYS A 104 12.09 -1.49 -5.21
N ARG A 105 11.68 -1.75 -3.95
CA ARG A 105 10.29 -1.85 -3.50
C ARG A 105 10.01 -0.76 -2.47
N GLY A 106 8.73 -0.52 -2.16
CA GLY A 106 8.33 0.54 -1.23
C GLY A 106 8.89 1.89 -1.67
N ALA A 107 9.47 2.67 -0.75
CA ALA A 107 10.08 3.94 -1.10
C ALA A 107 11.25 3.81 -2.12
N GLY A 108 11.91 2.64 -2.20
CA GLY A 108 12.97 2.41 -3.17
C GLY A 108 12.52 2.48 -4.64
N LEU A 109 11.22 2.31 -4.91
CA LEU A 109 10.69 2.45 -6.26
C LEU A 109 10.58 3.93 -6.71
N LEU A 110 10.55 4.87 -5.74
CA LEU A 110 10.51 6.31 -6.03
C LEU A 110 11.80 6.81 -6.71
N ALA A 111 12.93 6.13 -6.50
CA ALA A 111 14.19 6.43 -7.18
C ALA A 111 14.22 5.99 -8.66
N GLU A 112 13.20 5.28 -9.11
CA GLU A 112 13.15 4.62 -10.43
C GLU A 112 11.85 4.99 -11.18
N PRO A 113 11.67 6.26 -11.61
CA PRO A 113 10.39 6.74 -12.17
C PRO A 113 9.90 5.92 -13.37
N GLU A 114 10.81 5.48 -14.24
CA GLU A 114 10.46 4.67 -15.41
C GLU A 114 9.98 3.27 -15.00
N LEU A 115 10.64 2.65 -14.02
CA LEU A 115 10.19 1.37 -13.48
C LEU A 115 8.84 1.52 -12.77
N LEU A 116 8.65 2.60 -12.01
CA LEU A 116 7.39 2.92 -11.34
C LEU A 116 6.27 3.09 -12.35
N LYS A 117 6.51 3.80 -13.45
CA LYS A 117 5.53 3.99 -14.54
C LYS A 117 5.12 2.66 -15.18
N VAL A 118 6.09 1.82 -15.54
CA VAL A 118 5.83 0.49 -16.11
C VAL A 118 5.01 -0.35 -15.13
N PHE A 119 5.43 -0.40 -13.87
CA PHE A 119 4.73 -1.15 -12.83
C PHE A 119 3.28 -0.68 -12.63
N LEU A 120 3.05 0.63 -12.57
CA LEU A 120 1.69 1.19 -12.46
C LEU A 120 0.85 0.84 -13.69
N THR A 121 1.41 0.95 -14.91
CA THR A 121 0.71 0.56 -16.13
C THR A 121 0.23 -0.89 -16.03
N GLU A 122 1.11 -1.83 -15.71
CA GLU A 122 0.75 -3.25 -15.56
C GLU A 122 -0.34 -3.49 -14.49
N CYS A 123 -0.28 -2.75 -13.37
CA CYS A 123 -1.26 -2.87 -12.29
C CYS A 123 -2.63 -2.34 -12.72
N TYR A 124 -2.69 -1.16 -13.34
CA TYR A 124 -3.94 -0.54 -13.74
C TYR A 124 -4.58 -1.23 -14.95
N ASP A 125 -3.80 -1.67 -15.94
CA ASP A 125 -4.28 -2.49 -17.07
C ASP A 125 -4.91 -3.79 -16.56
N TRP A 126 -4.28 -4.42 -15.56
CA TRP A 126 -4.87 -5.61 -14.96
C TRP A 126 -6.17 -5.31 -14.21
N ALA A 127 -6.26 -4.20 -13.48
CA ALA A 127 -7.43 -3.83 -12.69
C ALA A 127 -8.62 -3.39 -13.55
N GLU A 128 -8.35 -2.92 -14.78
CA GLU A 128 -9.36 -2.42 -15.70
C GLU A 128 -10.42 -3.50 -15.98
N GLY A 129 -11.68 -3.12 -15.93
CA GLY A 129 -12.82 -4.02 -16.17
C GLY A 129 -13.09 -5.06 -15.08
N LYS A 130 -12.23 -5.16 -14.03
CA LYS A 130 -12.40 -6.15 -12.94
C LYS A 130 -13.14 -5.62 -11.72
N GLY A 131 -13.49 -4.32 -11.71
CA GLY A 131 -14.10 -3.68 -10.55
C GLY A 131 -13.16 -3.59 -9.34
N ILE A 132 -11.85 -3.62 -9.57
CA ILE A 132 -10.81 -3.44 -8.56
C ILE A 132 -10.34 -1.99 -8.61
N ARG A 133 -10.37 -1.30 -7.47
CA ARG A 133 -9.78 0.02 -7.30
C ARG A 133 -8.37 -0.11 -6.73
N LEU A 134 -7.47 0.73 -7.21
CA LEU A 134 -6.10 0.81 -6.71
C LEU A 134 -5.88 2.18 -6.07
N SER A 135 -5.51 2.17 -4.80
CA SER A 135 -5.04 3.33 -4.06
C SER A 135 -3.53 3.24 -3.83
N ILE A 136 -2.90 4.37 -3.57
CA ILE A 136 -1.44 4.47 -3.39
C ILE A 136 -1.16 5.06 -2.02
N LYS A 137 -0.21 4.45 -1.27
CA LYS A 137 0.39 5.07 -0.11
C LYS A 137 1.87 5.33 -0.37
N THR A 138 2.27 6.60 -0.40
CA THR A 138 3.61 7.04 -0.83
C THR A 138 4.28 7.96 0.17
N ARG A 139 5.57 8.19 -0.01
CA ARG A 139 6.34 9.35 0.47
C ARG A 139 6.51 10.35 -0.67
N ILE A 140 7.01 11.55 -0.34
CA ILE A 140 7.19 12.64 -1.30
C ILE A 140 8.50 12.55 -2.10
N GLY A 141 9.32 11.55 -1.88
CA GLY A 141 10.58 11.31 -2.58
C GLY A 141 11.57 10.52 -1.76
N MET A 142 12.78 10.38 -2.28
CA MET A 142 13.91 9.69 -1.66
C MET A 142 14.74 10.63 -0.78
N ALA A 143 15.31 11.68 -1.38
CA ALA A 143 16.28 12.58 -0.76
C ALA A 143 15.92 14.06 -0.92
N GLU A 144 15.19 14.45 -1.97
CA GLU A 144 14.93 15.84 -2.32
C GLU A 144 13.43 16.12 -2.49
N GLU A 145 12.98 17.28 -2.01
CA GLU A 145 11.57 17.71 -2.11
C GLU A 145 11.14 17.92 -3.57
N ALA A 146 12.05 18.36 -4.43
CA ALA A 146 11.79 18.55 -5.86
C ALA A 146 11.41 17.25 -6.61
N GLU A 147 11.63 16.09 -6.01
CA GLU A 147 11.20 14.81 -6.58
C GLU A 147 9.66 14.70 -6.59
N TRP A 148 8.97 15.39 -5.66
CA TRP A 148 7.54 15.25 -5.47
C TRP A 148 6.72 15.66 -6.70
N GLU A 149 7.05 16.77 -7.34
CA GLU A 149 6.30 17.24 -8.53
C GLU A 149 6.28 16.19 -9.65
N LYS A 150 7.41 15.53 -9.86
CA LYS A 150 7.53 14.47 -10.87
C LYS A 150 6.73 13.23 -10.50
N LEU A 151 6.78 12.84 -9.22
CA LEU A 151 6.02 11.71 -8.71
C LEU A 151 4.51 11.98 -8.77
N LEU A 152 4.08 13.19 -8.37
CA LEU A 152 2.68 13.58 -8.42
C LEU A 152 2.16 13.55 -9.87
N SER A 153 2.88 14.17 -10.81
CA SER A 153 2.52 14.14 -12.23
C SER A 153 2.43 12.71 -12.78
N LEU A 154 3.29 11.82 -12.29
CA LEU A 154 3.23 10.41 -12.68
C LEU A 154 1.97 9.73 -12.12
N TYR A 155 1.61 9.96 -10.86
CA TYR A 155 0.41 9.38 -10.28
C TYR A 155 -0.87 9.91 -10.93
N GLU A 156 -0.92 11.19 -11.29
CA GLU A 156 -2.07 11.81 -11.96
C GLU A 156 -2.35 11.22 -13.35
N ALA A 157 -1.37 10.56 -13.97
CA ALA A 157 -1.55 9.88 -15.25
C ALA A 157 -2.36 8.56 -15.12
N PHE A 158 -2.68 8.10 -13.90
CA PHE A 158 -3.42 6.86 -13.64
C PHE A 158 -4.72 7.13 -12.89
N PRO A 159 -5.74 6.26 -12.99
CA PRO A 159 -6.99 6.40 -12.26
C PRO A 159 -6.83 5.98 -10.77
N VAL A 160 -5.94 6.67 -10.06
CA VAL A 160 -5.68 6.43 -8.63
C VAL A 160 -6.95 6.73 -7.84
N SER A 161 -7.50 5.72 -7.15
CA SER A 161 -8.74 5.90 -6.39
C SER A 161 -8.53 6.77 -5.14
N GLU A 162 -7.34 6.74 -4.57
CA GLU A 162 -6.94 7.55 -3.42
C GLU A 162 -5.41 7.59 -3.31
N LEU A 163 -4.86 8.78 -3.05
CA LEU A 163 -3.44 8.99 -2.81
C LEU A 163 -3.21 9.38 -1.34
N ILE A 164 -2.55 8.49 -0.58
CA ILE A 164 -2.23 8.70 0.83
C ILE A 164 -0.76 9.11 0.93
N ILE A 165 -0.51 10.35 1.34
CA ILE A 165 0.82 10.93 1.35
C ILE A 165 1.38 10.93 2.77
N HIS A 166 2.56 10.36 2.95
CA HIS A 166 3.39 10.60 4.12
C HIS A 166 4.36 11.75 3.78
N PRO A 167 4.18 12.96 4.31
CA PRO A 167 4.91 14.15 3.86
C PRO A 167 6.34 14.21 4.43
N ARG A 168 7.09 13.14 4.21
CA ARG A 168 8.51 12.99 4.51
C ARG A 168 9.23 12.32 3.35
N LEU A 169 10.51 12.60 3.20
CA LEU A 169 11.41 11.87 2.31
C LEU A 169 11.74 10.48 2.89
N ARG A 170 12.22 9.58 2.05
CA ARG A 170 12.66 8.25 2.52
C ARG A 170 13.79 8.37 3.54
N GLU A 171 14.75 9.27 3.32
CA GLU A 171 15.91 9.47 4.19
C GLU A 171 15.56 10.02 5.57
N ASP A 172 14.43 10.69 5.71
CA ASP A 172 13.92 11.16 6.99
C ASP A 172 13.46 10.02 7.92
N TYR A 173 13.19 8.83 7.38
CA TYR A 173 12.52 7.73 8.10
C TYR A 173 11.26 8.22 8.82
N TYR A 174 11.30 8.38 10.16
CA TYR A 174 10.20 8.87 10.99
C TYR A 174 10.61 10.07 11.86
N GLN A 175 11.84 10.60 11.68
CA GLN A 175 12.42 11.64 12.53
C GLN A 175 12.55 13.00 11.83
N GLY A 176 12.55 13.03 10.51
CA GLY A 176 12.69 14.24 9.73
C GLY A 176 11.48 15.18 9.80
N ARG A 177 11.66 16.39 9.27
CA ARG A 177 10.61 17.42 9.16
C ARG A 177 9.39 16.86 8.39
N ILE A 178 8.18 17.17 8.87
CA ILE A 178 6.95 17.02 8.11
C ILE A 178 6.83 18.22 7.16
N ARG A 179 6.54 17.97 5.88
CA ARG A 179 6.40 18.98 4.84
C ARG A 179 4.93 19.06 4.46
N GLU A 180 4.25 20.10 4.91
CA GLU A 180 2.78 20.28 4.76
C GLU A 180 2.42 21.33 3.70
N GLU A 181 3.45 21.99 3.10
CA GLU A 181 3.28 23.05 2.09
C GLU A 181 3.49 22.51 0.67
#